data_3d569efa8a68ebd0bf0e92611ed19106
#
_entry.id   3d569efa8a68ebd0bf0e92611ed19106
#
_cell.length_a   1.000
_cell.length_b   1.000
_cell.length_c   1.000
_cell.angle_alpha   90.00
_cell.angle_beta   90.00
_cell.angle_gamma   90.00
#
_symmetry.space_group_name_H-M   'P 1'
#
loop_
_entity.id
_entity.type
_entity.pdbx_description
1 polymer ?
#
loop_
_entity_poly.entity_id
_entity_poly.type
_entity_poly.pdbx_seq_one_letter_code
_entity_poly.pdbx_strand_id
1 'polypeptide(L)'
;MASKYGLTAFTVQEATNGATYYTYKSENLTLNGTAAQTTSSWTNQPAKEVVLFAPAGTIDDDAITINLKVNGAYGDNIVVNFDNLPFTIKGLLVEAVKLTGGSGDDDVITVLSFH
;
A
#
# COMPACT_ATOMS: atom_id res chain seq x y z
N MET A 1 19.93 -22.09 6.26
CA MET A 1 19.70 -21.59 5.72
C MET A 1 19.33 -21.25 5.86
N ALA A 2 19.16 -21.42 6.47
CA ALA A 2 18.73 -20.92 6.13
C ALA A 2 18.19 -20.78 6.16
N SER A 3 18.00 -20.92 6.89
CA SER A 3 17.44 -20.53 6.37
C SER A 3 16.75 -20.58 6.42
N LYS A 4 16.28 -21.05 7.01
CA LYS A 4 15.72 -20.69 6.55
C LYS A 4 15.13 -20.46 7.00
N TYR A 5 14.93 -20.64 7.91
CA TYR A 5 14.53 -20.05 7.69
C TYR A 5 14.74 -19.62 8.34
N GLY A 6 15.14 -19.80 8.85
CA GLY A 6 15.53 -19.18 8.84
C GLY A 6 15.77 -18.81 8.85
N LEU A 7 15.73 -18.54 9.19
CA LEU A 7 16.02 -17.90 8.59
C LEU A 7 16.63 -17.52 8.47
N THR A 8 16.93 -17.90 8.56
CA THR A 8 17.63 -17.38 7.97
C THR A 8 17.61 -16.90 7.50
N ALA A 9 17.66 -16.96 7.72
CA ALA A 9 17.56 -16.44 6.92
C ALA A 9 17.33 -16.57 6.24
N PHE A 10 16.81 -16.83 6.31
CA PHE A 10 16.41 -16.78 5.24
C PHE A 10 15.77 -16.93 5.03
N THR A 11 15.50 -17.24 5.18
CA THR A 11 14.97 -17.12 4.57
C THR A 11 14.02 -17.17 4.27
N VAL A 12 13.51 -16.84 4.72
CA VAL A 12 12.73 -16.75 4.05
C VAL A 12 12.46 -16.55 2.86
N GLN A 13 12.50 -16.40 2.35
CA GLN A 13 12.53 -16.20 1.25
C GLN A 13 12.64 -15.63 0.15
N GLU A 14 12.89 -15.46 0.23
CA GLU A 14 13.16 -15.08 -1.09
C GLU A 14 12.38 -15.86 -2.08
N ALA A 15 11.55 -16.61 -1.58
CA ALA A 15 10.63 -17.38 -2.38
C ALA A 15 9.72 -16.50 -3.22
N THR A 16 9.59 -15.24 -2.88
CA THR A 16 8.71 -14.36 -3.64
C THR A 16 9.53 -13.42 -4.50
N ASN A 17 9.96 -13.91 -5.65
CA ASN A 17 10.68 -13.11 -6.63
C ASN A 17 11.97 -12.51 -6.10
N GLY A 18 12.59 -13.17 -5.15
CA GLY A 18 13.81 -12.67 -4.55
C GLY A 18 13.61 -11.52 -3.58
N ALA A 19 12.39 -11.11 -3.32
CA ALA A 19 12.14 -10.03 -2.38
C ALA A 19 12.25 -10.52 -0.94
N THR A 20 12.90 -9.74 -0.11
CA THR A 20 13.00 -10.02 1.31
C THR A 20 12.27 -8.91 2.06
N TYR A 21 11.33 -9.29 2.91
CA TYR A 21 10.56 -8.34 3.70
C TYR A 21 11.02 -8.44 5.13
N TYR A 22 11.48 -7.32 5.69
CA TYR A 22 11.99 -7.27 7.05
C TYR A 22 10.97 -6.74 8.04
N THR A 23 10.09 -5.85 7.60
CA THR A 23 9.09 -5.21 8.46
C THR A 23 7.82 -4.96 7.67
N TYR A 24 6.75 -4.74 8.39
CA TYR A 24 5.53 -4.25 7.77
C TYR A 24 5.01 -3.04 8.54
N LYS A 25 4.18 -2.25 7.87
CA LYS A 25 3.49 -1.11 8.48
C LYS A 25 2.03 -1.13 8.04
N SER A 26 1.18 -0.60 8.90
CA SER A 26 -0.25 -0.50 8.62
C SER A 26 -0.71 0.90 9.00
N GLU A 27 -1.31 1.60 8.05
CA GLU A 27 -1.87 2.93 8.28
C GLU A 27 -3.30 2.97 7.76
N ASN A 28 -4.18 3.57 8.53
CA ASN A 28 -5.56 3.79 8.11
C ASN A 28 -5.68 5.22 7.60
N LEU A 29 -6.13 5.37 6.36
CA LEU A 29 -6.40 6.66 5.77
C LEU A 29 -7.91 6.84 5.67
N THR A 30 -8.42 7.91 6.26
CA THR A 30 -9.84 8.24 6.18
C THR A 30 -10.06 9.16 4.99
N LEU A 31 -10.80 8.69 4.00
CA LEU A 31 -11.10 9.48 2.82
C LEU A 31 -12.02 10.64 3.21
N ASN A 32 -11.78 11.81 2.63
CA ASN A 32 -12.51 13.01 2.96
C ASN A 32 -12.83 13.76 1.66
N GLY A 33 -13.90 13.33 1.00
CA GLY A 33 -14.30 13.91 -0.27
C GLY A 33 -13.19 13.77 -1.29
N THR A 34 -12.91 14.86 -1.97
CA THR A 34 -11.83 14.90 -2.97
C THR A 34 -10.49 15.35 -2.39
N ALA A 35 -10.40 15.52 -1.07
CA ALA A 35 -9.15 15.88 -0.43
C ALA A 35 -8.23 14.65 -0.37
N ALA A 36 -7.00 14.81 -0.82
CA ALA A 36 -6.03 13.71 -0.81
C ALA A 36 -5.57 13.41 0.61
N GLN A 37 -5.42 12.12 0.92
CA GLN A 37 -4.87 11.64 2.18
C GLN A 37 -3.61 10.85 1.87
N THR A 38 -2.55 11.05 2.65
CA THR A 38 -1.26 10.42 2.39
C THR A 38 -0.79 9.62 3.59
N THR A 39 -0.05 8.53 3.31
CA THR A 39 0.67 7.82 4.36
C THR A 39 1.87 8.65 4.82
N SER A 40 2.48 8.22 5.92
CA SER A 40 3.81 8.73 6.27
C SER A 40 4.81 8.39 5.17
N SER A 41 5.93 9.09 5.18
CA SER A 41 6.97 8.87 4.18
C SER A 41 7.84 7.67 4.58
N TRP A 42 8.13 6.81 3.60
CA TRP A 42 8.99 5.64 3.77
C TRP A 42 10.27 5.78 2.96
N THR A 43 10.77 7.00 2.83
CA THR A 43 11.92 7.30 1.96
C THR A 43 13.16 6.50 2.34
N ASN A 44 13.39 6.31 3.64
CA ASN A 44 14.58 5.60 4.10
C ASN A 44 14.50 4.09 3.92
N GLN A 45 13.30 3.56 3.85
CA GLN A 45 13.09 2.14 3.65
C GLN A 45 11.77 1.96 2.87
N PRO A 46 11.84 2.13 1.54
CA PRO A 46 10.63 2.06 0.73
C PRO A 46 9.94 0.70 0.80
N ALA A 47 8.65 0.70 0.64
CA ALA A 47 7.86 -0.53 0.63
C ALA A 47 8.09 -1.30 -0.68
N LYS A 48 8.26 -2.60 -0.56
CA LYS A 48 8.40 -3.51 -1.71
C LYS A 48 7.06 -4.06 -2.16
N GLU A 49 6.08 -4.02 -1.28
CA GLU A 49 4.72 -4.46 -1.58
C GLU A 49 3.75 -3.62 -0.76
N VAL A 50 2.65 -3.24 -1.37
CA VAL A 50 1.60 -2.47 -0.71
C VAL A 50 0.26 -3.14 -1.00
N VAL A 51 -0.54 -3.34 0.04
CA VAL A 51 -1.90 -3.88 -0.09
C VAL A 51 -2.88 -2.85 0.47
N LEU A 52 -3.90 -2.56 -0.30
CA LEU A 52 -4.95 -1.61 0.08
C LEU A 52 -6.25 -2.38 0.27
N PHE A 53 -6.91 -2.17 1.40
CA PHE A 53 -8.20 -2.81 1.62
C PHE A 53 -9.09 -1.94 2.53
N ALA A 54 -10.39 -2.21 2.48
CA ALA A 54 -11.37 -1.54 3.31
C ALA A 54 -11.65 -2.41 4.55
N PRO A 55 -11.17 -2.02 5.74
CA PRO A 55 -11.32 -2.87 6.92
C PRO A 55 -12.78 -3.06 7.34
N ALA A 56 -13.65 -2.12 7.00
CA ALA A 56 -15.08 -2.25 7.28
C ALA A 56 -15.81 -3.13 6.26
N GLY A 57 -15.13 -3.53 5.18
CA GLY A 57 -15.70 -4.38 4.14
C GLY A 57 -16.52 -3.63 3.11
N THR A 58 -16.87 -2.38 3.34
CA THR A 58 -17.64 -1.56 2.40
C THR A 58 -17.13 -0.12 2.43
N ILE A 59 -17.26 0.55 1.31
CA ILE A 59 -17.04 1.99 1.20
C ILE A 59 -18.15 2.60 0.36
N ASP A 60 -18.37 3.89 0.54
CA ASP A 60 -19.43 4.60 -0.18
C ASP A 60 -18.97 5.14 -1.53
N ASP A 61 -17.67 5.30 -1.71
CA ASP A 61 -17.12 5.72 -3.00
C ASP A 61 -17.13 4.57 -4.00
N ASP A 62 -17.45 4.87 -5.26
CA ASP A 62 -17.42 3.88 -6.32
C ASP A 62 -16.01 3.50 -6.71
N ALA A 63 -15.09 4.44 -6.60
CA ALA A 63 -13.70 4.25 -6.99
C ALA A 63 -12.79 5.11 -6.11
N ILE A 64 -11.54 4.67 -6.02
CA ILE A 64 -10.49 5.35 -5.27
C ILE A 64 -9.36 5.66 -6.24
N THR A 65 -8.84 6.87 -6.19
CA THR A 65 -7.64 7.22 -6.96
C THR A 65 -6.41 7.05 -6.09
N ILE A 66 -5.44 6.29 -6.60
CA ILE A 66 -4.21 5.97 -5.91
C ILE A 66 -3.05 6.60 -6.66
N ASN A 67 -2.18 7.30 -5.94
CA ASN A 67 -0.92 7.78 -6.48
C ASN A 67 0.21 7.23 -5.62
N LEU A 68 1.23 6.70 -6.24
CA LEU A 68 2.38 6.11 -5.57
C LEU A 68 3.56 7.05 -5.69
N LYS A 69 4.26 7.27 -4.59
CA LYS A 69 5.49 8.07 -4.60
C LYS A 69 6.67 7.15 -4.85
N VAL A 70 7.33 7.36 -5.97
CA VAL A 70 8.50 6.58 -6.39
C VAL A 70 9.56 7.56 -6.86
N ASN A 71 10.78 7.38 -6.40
CA ASN A 71 11.90 8.28 -6.74
C ASN A 71 11.60 9.75 -6.43
N GLY A 72 10.96 9.99 -5.30
CA GLY A 72 10.73 11.34 -4.80
C GLY A 72 9.53 12.07 -5.36
N ALA A 73 8.74 11.45 -6.22
CA ALA A 73 7.58 12.11 -6.83
C ALA A 73 6.39 11.15 -6.94
N TYR A 74 5.19 11.69 -6.80
CA TYR A 74 3.97 10.93 -7.05
C TYR A 74 3.78 10.75 -8.55
N GLY A 75 3.45 9.51 -8.93
CA GLY A 75 3.19 9.18 -10.32
C GLY A 75 1.75 9.39 -10.73
N ASP A 76 1.39 8.77 -11.85
CA ASP A 76 0.07 8.91 -12.45
C ASP A 76 -1.03 8.30 -11.58
N ASN A 77 -2.26 8.70 -11.87
CA ASN A 77 -3.42 8.19 -11.16
C ASN A 77 -3.66 6.73 -11.50
N ILE A 78 -3.90 5.94 -10.45
CA ILE A 78 -4.40 4.58 -10.59
C ILE A 78 -5.81 4.58 -10.01
N VAL A 79 -6.81 4.34 -10.85
CA VAL A 79 -8.20 4.34 -10.41
C VAL A 79 -8.63 2.91 -10.19
N VAL A 80 -9.06 2.60 -8.98
CA VAL A 80 -9.46 1.25 -8.59
C VAL A 80 -10.90 1.31 -8.10
N ASN A 81 -11.76 0.51 -8.73
CA ASN A 81 -13.13 0.39 -8.26
C ASN A 81 -13.16 -0.32 -6.91
N PHE A 82 -14.11 0.07 -6.08
CA PHE A 82 -14.28 -0.54 -4.77
C PHE A 82 -14.35 -2.08 -4.84
N ASP A 83 -15.03 -2.61 -5.85
CA ASP A 83 -15.18 -4.06 -6.01
C ASP A 83 -13.86 -4.79 -6.24
N ASN A 84 -12.81 -4.07 -6.59
CA ASN A 84 -11.50 -4.65 -6.85
C ASN A 84 -10.55 -4.59 -5.66
N LEU A 85 -11.03 -4.19 -4.50
CA LEU A 85 -10.26 -4.31 -3.27
C LEU A 85 -10.38 -5.72 -2.71
N PRO A 86 -9.35 -6.27 -2.09
CA PRO A 86 -8.04 -5.66 -1.84
C PRO A 86 -7.21 -5.54 -3.12
N PHE A 87 -6.42 -4.49 -3.18
CA PHE A 87 -5.58 -4.18 -4.34
C PHE A 87 -4.11 -4.25 -3.91
N THR A 88 -3.32 -5.02 -4.63
CA THR A 88 -1.91 -5.26 -4.29
C THR A 88 -0.98 -4.67 -5.33
N ILE A 89 0.06 -3.98 -4.87
CA ILE A 89 1.08 -3.37 -5.71
C ILE A 89 2.41 -4.02 -5.38
N LYS A 90 3.07 -4.59 -6.39
CA LYS A 90 4.38 -5.22 -6.27
C LYS A 90 5.30 -4.71 -7.38
N GLY A 91 6.60 -4.91 -7.18
CA GLY A 91 7.57 -4.62 -8.23
C GLY A 91 8.03 -3.18 -8.27
N LEU A 92 7.63 -2.36 -7.30
CA LEU A 92 8.06 -0.99 -7.15
C LEU A 92 8.60 -0.78 -5.75
N LEU A 93 9.47 0.22 -5.60
CA LEU A 93 9.87 0.70 -4.29
C LEU A 93 9.03 1.94 -3.98
N VAL A 94 8.02 1.78 -3.15
CA VAL A 94 7.03 2.81 -2.88
C VAL A 94 7.42 3.59 -1.63
N GLU A 95 7.53 4.90 -1.76
CA GLU A 95 7.95 5.78 -0.66
C GLU A 95 6.78 6.36 0.11
N ALA A 96 5.61 6.41 -0.49
CA ALA A 96 4.37 6.84 0.15
C ALA A 96 3.20 6.53 -0.77
N VAL A 97 2.00 6.50 -0.20
CA VAL A 97 0.77 6.30 -0.96
C VAL A 97 -0.16 7.47 -0.69
N LYS A 98 -0.74 7.99 -1.75
CA LYS A 98 -1.76 9.03 -1.67
C LYS A 98 -3.08 8.47 -2.19
N LEU A 99 -4.14 8.67 -1.42
CA LEU A 99 -5.49 8.21 -1.78
C LEU A 99 -6.42 9.40 -1.88
N THR A 100 -7.26 9.38 -2.89
CA THR A 100 -8.29 10.39 -3.09
C THR A 100 -9.61 9.67 -3.33
N GLY A 101 -10.62 10.01 -2.55
CA GLY A 101 -11.97 9.53 -2.77
C GLY A 101 -12.73 10.44 -3.73
N GLY A 102 -14.05 10.30 -3.76
CA GLY A 102 -14.84 11.06 -4.70
C GLY A 102 -16.08 11.70 -4.11
N SER A 103 -16.67 11.13 -3.08
CA SER A 103 -18.03 11.54 -2.67
C SER A 103 -18.13 12.17 -1.29
N GLY A 104 -17.06 12.27 -0.55
CA GLY A 104 -17.09 13.04 0.70
C GLY A 104 -17.43 12.27 1.95
N ASP A 105 -17.49 10.97 1.88
CA ASP A 105 -17.74 10.16 3.05
C ASP A 105 -16.47 9.82 3.79
N ASP A 106 -16.61 9.36 5.04
CA ASP A 106 -15.48 9.06 5.92
C ASP A 106 -15.06 7.60 5.78
N ASP A 107 -14.94 7.10 4.57
CA ASP A 107 -14.50 5.74 4.32
C ASP A 107 -13.04 5.57 4.74
N VAL A 108 -12.74 4.43 5.36
CA VAL A 108 -11.39 4.13 5.81
C VAL A 108 -10.78 3.07 4.91
N ILE A 109 -9.59 3.36 4.43
CA ILE A 109 -8.78 2.40 3.66
C ILE A 109 -7.52 2.12 4.47
N THR A 110 -7.24 0.84 4.68
CA THR A 110 -5.98 0.43 5.31
C THR A 110 -4.92 0.24 4.24
N VAL A 111 -3.78 0.86 4.46
CA VAL A 111 -2.59 0.69 3.62
C VAL A 111 -1.62 -0.17 4.40
N LEU A 112 -1.47 -1.41 3.97
CA LEU A 112 -0.56 -2.38 4.56
C LEU A 112 0.67 -2.46 3.67
N SER A 113 1.83 -2.16 4.22
CA SER A 113 3.06 -2.07 3.44
C SER A 113 4.14 -2.97 4.01
N PHE A 114 4.91 -3.57 3.12
CA PHE A 114 6.00 -4.50 3.46
C PHE A 114 7.32 -3.89 3.00
N HIS A 115 8.23 -3.75 3.96
CA HIS A 115 9.48 -3.01 3.76
C HIS A 115 10.73 -3.87 3.82
#